data_bd9a6b13a508bc43327495458e6554b7
#
_entry.id   bd9a6b13a508bc43327495458e6554b7
#
_cell.length_a   1.000
_cell.length_b   1.000
_cell.length_c   1.000
_cell.angle_alpha   90.00
_cell.angle_beta   90.00
_cell.angle_gamma   90.00
#
_symmetry.space_group_name_H-M   'P 1'
#
loop_
_entity.id
_entity.type
_entity.pdbx_description
1 polymer ?
#
loop_
_entity_poly.entity_id
_entity_poly.type
_entity_poly.pdbx_seq_one_letter_code
_entity_poly.pdbx_strand_id
1 'polypeptide(L)'
;KDGKWTFYFPNGRIEKCVNYKKDTLNGAYLVMNADSTINTIGNYQSGKKHGDWTWYNENKSLEMEGGCTEGLQHGEWKYYFSSGELSYNANFNRGARSGQWTYFFKDGTLFKEGKYLNDQKEGLWITNYESGVLLMTGVYSKGKEQGIWLNYWENGNIKNKAEFKNGVLNGAWVSYSPNKNILLTGKYKNGLKSGEWKTFNDKNKLLLLENFKVIKSEDSKNEIIVIGRNQE
;
A
#
# COMPACT_ATOMS: atom_id res chain seq x y z
N LYS A 1 0.55 -33.66 -27.04
CA LYS A 1 1.70 -33.87 -26.13
C LYS A 1 1.21 -34.59 -24.88
N ASP A 2 2.03 -35.54 -24.43
CA ASP A 2 1.75 -36.24 -23.19
C ASP A 2 3.08 -36.53 -22.46
N GLY A 3 3.09 -36.58 -21.11
CA GLY A 3 4.26 -36.77 -20.29
C GLY A 3 5.21 -35.57 -20.20
N LYS A 4 6.45 -35.85 -19.79
CA LYS A 4 7.50 -34.85 -19.58
C LYS A 4 8.14 -34.41 -20.90
N TRP A 5 8.23 -33.10 -21.10
CA TRP A 5 8.90 -32.46 -22.23
C TRP A 5 10.02 -31.57 -21.75
N THR A 6 11.21 -31.73 -22.37
CA THR A 6 12.39 -30.91 -22.06
C THR A 6 12.74 -30.08 -23.30
N PHE A 7 12.93 -28.78 -23.10
CA PHE A 7 13.40 -27.85 -24.11
C PHE A 7 14.80 -27.40 -23.77
N TYR A 8 15.59 -27.05 -24.77
CA TYR A 8 16.99 -26.73 -24.61
C TYR A 8 17.31 -25.39 -25.27
N PHE A 9 18.20 -24.63 -24.67
CA PHE A 9 18.86 -23.50 -25.30
C PHE A 9 19.76 -23.96 -26.49
N PRO A 10 20.15 -23.05 -27.41
CA PRO A 10 21.09 -23.38 -28.50
C PRO A 10 22.45 -23.92 -28.01
N ASN A 11 22.86 -23.59 -26.78
CA ASN A 11 24.09 -24.11 -26.15
C ASN A 11 23.93 -25.51 -25.54
N GLY A 12 22.78 -26.18 -25.74
CA GLY A 12 22.49 -27.52 -25.25
C GLY A 12 22.06 -27.61 -23.78
N ARG A 13 22.02 -26.52 -23.05
CA ARG A 13 21.51 -26.48 -21.66
C ARG A 13 19.99 -26.51 -21.62
N ILE A 14 19.43 -27.05 -20.54
CA ILE A 14 17.98 -27.07 -20.34
C ILE A 14 17.45 -25.64 -20.18
N GLU A 15 16.46 -25.30 -21.00
CA GLU A 15 15.71 -24.08 -20.93
C GLU A 15 14.43 -24.27 -20.07
N LYS A 16 13.70 -25.37 -20.32
CA LYS A 16 12.42 -25.62 -19.69
C LYS A 16 12.09 -27.10 -19.60
N CYS A 17 11.59 -27.53 -18.45
CA CYS A 17 10.98 -28.84 -18.24
C CYS A 17 9.52 -28.66 -17.87
N VAL A 18 8.62 -29.32 -18.58
CA VAL A 18 7.18 -29.21 -18.36
C VAL A 18 6.51 -30.56 -18.52
N ASN A 19 5.38 -30.76 -17.88
CA ASN A 19 4.55 -31.91 -18.06
C ASN A 19 3.26 -31.57 -18.78
N TYR A 20 2.86 -32.44 -19.72
CA TYR A 20 1.61 -32.36 -20.45
C TYR A 20 0.72 -33.57 -20.16
N LYS A 21 -0.58 -33.37 -20.22
CA LYS A 21 -1.60 -34.39 -20.28
C LYS A 21 -2.62 -33.98 -21.33
N LYS A 22 -2.75 -34.79 -22.40
CA LYS A 22 -3.64 -34.49 -23.55
C LYS A 22 -3.43 -33.05 -24.07
N ASP A 23 -2.21 -32.73 -24.46
CA ASP A 23 -1.77 -31.42 -24.98
C ASP A 23 -1.92 -30.24 -24.01
N THR A 24 -2.33 -30.47 -22.77
CA THR A 24 -2.53 -29.44 -21.76
C THR A 24 -1.44 -29.53 -20.68
N LEU A 25 -0.86 -28.40 -20.24
CA LEU A 25 0.09 -28.36 -19.12
C LEU A 25 -0.56 -28.97 -17.87
N ASN A 26 0.11 -29.98 -17.29
CA ASN A 26 -0.39 -30.67 -16.12
C ASN A 26 0.75 -31.34 -15.35
N GLY A 27 1.07 -30.85 -14.17
CA GLY A 27 2.20 -31.28 -13.34
C GLY A 27 3.32 -30.26 -13.27
N ALA A 28 4.52 -30.70 -12.92
CA ALA A 28 5.67 -29.86 -12.65
C ALA A 28 6.08 -28.98 -13.83
N TYR A 29 6.46 -27.77 -13.51
CA TYR A 29 6.92 -26.73 -14.42
C TYR A 29 8.23 -26.14 -13.88
N LEU A 30 9.28 -26.13 -14.70
CA LEU A 30 10.59 -25.58 -14.39
C LEU A 30 11.09 -24.77 -15.58
N VAL A 31 11.52 -23.54 -15.34
CA VAL A 31 12.25 -22.71 -16.31
C VAL A 31 13.63 -22.42 -15.74
N MET A 32 14.63 -22.46 -16.58
CA MET A 32 16.01 -22.16 -16.24
C MET A 32 16.55 -21.02 -17.10
N ASN A 33 17.51 -20.31 -16.58
CA ASN A 33 18.31 -19.32 -17.31
C ASN A 33 19.40 -20.02 -18.16
N ALA A 34 19.98 -19.30 -19.10
CA ALA A 34 21.03 -19.84 -20.00
C ALA A 34 22.31 -20.24 -19.24
N ASP A 35 22.53 -19.75 -18.03
CA ASP A 35 23.62 -20.15 -17.13
C ASP A 35 23.30 -21.40 -16.29
N SER A 36 22.13 -22.03 -16.52
CA SER A 36 21.61 -23.18 -15.78
C SER A 36 21.14 -22.85 -14.34
N THR A 37 20.91 -21.60 -14.02
CA THR A 37 20.22 -21.24 -12.78
C THR A 37 18.71 -21.31 -12.94
N ILE A 38 18.01 -21.52 -11.85
CA ILE A 38 16.55 -21.59 -11.85
C ILE A 38 15.99 -20.18 -12.02
N ASN A 39 15.02 -20.03 -12.93
CA ASN A 39 14.22 -18.83 -13.10
C ASN A 39 12.85 -18.98 -12.42
N THR A 40 12.15 -20.08 -12.70
CA THR A 40 10.79 -20.29 -12.20
C THR A 40 10.52 -21.74 -11.90
N ILE A 41 9.90 -22.03 -10.76
CA ILE A 41 9.39 -23.36 -10.38
C ILE A 41 7.90 -23.22 -10.05
N GLY A 42 7.13 -24.24 -10.45
CA GLY A 42 5.72 -24.33 -10.06
C GLY A 42 5.05 -25.58 -10.60
N ASN A 43 3.75 -25.60 -10.52
CA ASN A 43 2.91 -26.67 -11.02
C ASN A 43 1.72 -26.13 -11.82
N TYR A 44 1.31 -26.90 -12.81
CA TYR A 44 0.08 -26.68 -13.55
C TYR A 44 -0.92 -27.81 -13.27
N GLN A 45 -2.19 -27.45 -13.21
CA GLN A 45 -3.29 -28.38 -13.22
C GLN A 45 -4.28 -27.94 -14.32
N SER A 46 -4.52 -28.82 -15.29
CA SER A 46 -5.43 -28.56 -16.41
C SER A 46 -5.17 -27.21 -17.12
N GLY A 47 -3.90 -26.89 -17.38
CA GLY A 47 -3.47 -25.68 -18.07
C GLY A 47 -3.39 -24.41 -17.21
N LYS A 48 -3.75 -24.50 -15.93
CA LYS A 48 -3.74 -23.36 -15.00
C LYS A 48 -2.67 -23.54 -13.93
N LYS A 49 -2.03 -22.45 -13.50
CA LYS A 49 -1.11 -22.47 -12.34
C LYS A 49 -1.84 -23.01 -11.11
N HIS A 50 -1.22 -23.94 -10.38
CA HIS A 50 -1.80 -24.57 -9.20
C HIS A 50 -0.70 -24.92 -8.19
N GLY A 51 -1.01 -24.82 -6.87
CA GLY A 51 -0.03 -25.04 -5.81
C GLY A 51 1.02 -23.94 -5.75
N ASP A 52 2.17 -24.26 -5.19
CA ASP A 52 3.23 -23.30 -4.92
C ASP A 52 3.99 -22.93 -6.18
N TRP A 53 4.33 -21.67 -6.27
CA TRP A 53 5.11 -21.06 -7.33
C TRP A 53 6.22 -20.21 -6.74
N THR A 54 7.40 -20.27 -7.36
CA THR A 54 8.59 -19.52 -6.96
C THR A 54 9.28 -18.94 -8.20
N TRP A 55 9.67 -17.67 -8.12
CA TRP A 55 10.43 -16.96 -9.14
C TRP A 55 11.73 -16.43 -8.56
N TYR A 56 12.75 -16.39 -9.38
CA TYR A 56 14.10 -15.93 -9.04
C TYR A 56 14.54 -14.81 -9.99
N ASN A 57 15.25 -13.83 -9.44
CA ASN A 57 15.90 -12.78 -10.19
C ASN A 57 17.11 -13.31 -11.01
N GLU A 58 17.61 -12.51 -11.93
CA GLU A 58 18.84 -12.83 -12.69
C GLU A 58 20.07 -13.05 -11.79
N ASN A 59 20.14 -12.33 -10.66
CA ASN A 59 21.19 -12.51 -9.65
C ASN A 59 20.98 -13.74 -8.74
N LYS A 60 20.00 -14.60 -9.03
CA LYS A 60 19.66 -15.84 -8.32
C LYS A 60 18.98 -15.63 -6.95
N SER A 61 18.76 -14.39 -6.55
CA SER A 61 17.94 -14.11 -5.35
C SER A 61 16.47 -14.44 -5.61
N LEU A 62 15.75 -14.75 -4.56
CA LEU A 62 14.31 -14.95 -4.63
C LEU A 62 13.64 -13.63 -5.04
N GLU A 63 12.73 -13.67 -6.01
CA GLU A 63 11.93 -12.52 -6.43
C GLU A 63 10.57 -12.52 -5.74
N MET A 64 9.86 -13.64 -5.86
CA MET A 64 8.56 -13.83 -5.21
C MET A 64 8.22 -15.33 -5.10
N GLU A 65 7.36 -15.63 -4.14
CA GLU A 65 6.80 -16.97 -3.95
C GLU A 65 5.36 -16.90 -3.41
N GLY A 66 4.57 -17.92 -3.69
CA GLY A 66 3.20 -18.02 -3.17
C GLY A 66 2.36 -19.05 -3.89
N GLY A 67 1.17 -19.27 -3.37
CA GLY A 67 0.23 -20.25 -3.88
C GLY A 67 -0.65 -19.74 -5.03
N CYS A 68 -0.95 -20.63 -5.98
CA CYS A 68 -1.93 -20.39 -7.04
C CYS A 68 -3.04 -21.43 -7.00
N THR A 69 -4.27 -20.99 -7.27
CA THR A 69 -5.43 -21.85 -7.46
C THR A 69 -6.16 -21.41 -8.73
N GLU A 70 -6.39 -22.35 -9.65
CA GLU A 70 -7.04 -22.07 -10.94
C GLU A 70 -6.39 -20.94 -11.76
N GLY A 71 -5.08 -20.79 -11.66
CA GLY A 71 -4.31 -19.76 -12.36
C GLY A 71 -4.20 -18.43 -11.63
N LEU A 72 -4.90 -18.25 -10.52
CA LEU A 72 -4.96 -17.01 -9.75
C LEU A 72 -4.15 -17.12 -8.45
N GLN A 73 -3.55 -16.02 -8.01
CA GLN A 73 -2.90 -15.93 -6.70
C GLN A 73 -3.90 -16.25 -5.58
N HIS A 74 -3.50 -17.09 -4.63
CA HIS A 74 -4.33 -17.50 -3.50
C HIS A 74 -3.47 -17.75 -2.26
N GLY A 75 -3.94 -17.29 -1.09
CA GLY A 75 -3.19 -17.41 0.16
C GLY A 75 -2.09 -16.37 0.29
N GLU A 76 -1.09 -16.69 1.08
CA GLU A 76 0.06 -15.82 1.35
C GLU A 76 1.03 -15.81 0.18
N TRP A 77 1.52 -14.62 -0.13
CA TRP A 77 2.57 -14.35 -1.12
C TRP A 77 3.66 -13.51 -0.50
N LYS A 78 4.91 -13.85 -0.79
CA LYS A 78 6.07 -13.09 -0.36
C LYS A 78 6.80 -12.51 -1.56
N TYR A 79 7.20 -11.26 -1.44
CA TYR A 79 7.95 -10.53 -2.45
C TYR A 79 9.24 -10.01 -1.84
N TYR A 80 10.32 -10.09 -2.57
CA TYR A 80 11.66 -9.78 -2.07
C TYR A 80 12.29 -8.64 -2.86
N PHE A 81 13.16 -7.89 -2.22
CA PHE A 81 14.06 -6.98 -2.91
C PHE A 81 15.07 -7.78 -3.74
N SER A 82 15.65 -7.17 -4.77
CA SER A 82 16.70 -7.83 -5.58
C SER A 82 17.96 -8.20 -4.79
N SER A 83 18.16 -7.61 -3.62
CA SER A 83 19.21 -7.96 -2.65
C SER A 83 18.86 -9.18 -1.80
N GLY A 84 17.61 -9.66 -1.83
CA GLY A 84 17.16 -10.90 -1.18
C GLY A 84 16.34 -10.71 0.08
N GLU A 85 16.28 -9.50 0.64
CA GLU A 85 15.49 -9.23 1.84
C GLU A 85 13.99 -9.19 1.50
N LEU A 86 13.15 -9.56 2.47
CA LEU A 86 11.70 -9.51 2.33
C LEU A 86 11.22 -8.06 2.13
N SER A 87 10.52 -7.80 1.02
CA SER A 87 9.96 -6.49 0.68
C SER A 87 8.54 -6.34 1.21
N TYR A 88 7.70 -7.33 0.96
CA TYR A 88 6.34 -7.34 1.53
C TYR A 88 5.71 -8.73 1.52
N ASN A 89 4.84 -8.96 2.51
CA ASN A 89 3.89 -10.05 2.53
C ASN A 89 2.54 -9.55 2.04
N ALA A 90 1.89 -10.38 1.25
CA ALA A 90 0.59 -10.10 0.64
C ALA A 90 -0.33 -11.29 0.82
N ASN A 91 -1.62 -11.05 0.95
CA ASN A 91 -2.62 -12.12 0.95
C ASN A 91 -3.61 -11.91 -0.19
N PHE A 92 -3.92 -13.00 -0.87
CA PHE A 92 -4.87 -13.00 -1.99
C PHE A 92 -5.97 -14.04 -1.79
N ASN A 93 -7.15 -13.71 -2.26
CA ASN A 93 -8.25 -14.66 -2.42
C ASN A 93 -8.69 -14.66 -3.87
N ARG A 94 -8.31 -15.73 -4.61
CA ARG A 94 -8.59 -15.88 -6.04
C ARG A 94 -8.25 -14.64 -6.87
N GLY A 95 -7.04 -14.14 -6.69
CA GLY A 95 -6.48 -12.98 -7.40
C GLY A 95 -6.82 -11.62 -6.83
N ALA A 96 -7.83 -11.51 -5.97
CA ALA A 96 -8.16 -10.25 -5.30
C ALA A 96 -7.33 -10.09 -4.01
N ARG A 97 -6.81 -8.88 -3.74
CA ARG A 97 -6.13 -8.57 -2.48
C ARG A 97 -7.08 -8.76 -1.32
N SER A 98 -6.66 -9.54 -0.31
CA SER A 98 -7.46 -9.90 0.86
C SER A 98 -6.56 -10.11 2.07
N GLY A 99 -7.08 -9.96 3.30
CA GLY A 99 -6.30 -10.21 4.51
C GLY A 99 -5.20 -9.19 4.78
N GLN A 100 -4.24 -9.58 5.62
CA GLN A 100 -3.13 -8.73 6.06
C GLN A 100 -2.12 -8.51 4.93
N TRP A 101 -1.65 -7.28 4.80
CA TRP A 101 -0.55 -6.86 3.95
C TRP A 101 0.47 -6.13 4.79
N THR A 102 1.73 -6.52 4.70
CA THR A 102 2.83 -5.97 5.51
C THR A 102 4.01 -5.67 4.60
N TYR A 103 4.48 -4.45 4.61
CA TYR A 103 5.59 -3.96 3.78
C TYR A 103 6.77 -3.60 4.68
N PHE A 104 7.97 -3.86 4.20
CA PHE A 104 9.20 -3.62 4.94
C PHE A 104 10.12 -2.67 4.19
N PHE A 105 10.92 -1.93 4.92
CA PHE A 105 12.11 -1.29 4.39
C PHE A 105 13.20 -2.35 4.12
N LYS A 106 14.24 -1.95 3.42
CA LYS A 106 15.30 -2.87 3.01
C LYS A 106 16.10 -3.47 4.18
N ASP A 107 16.15 -2.75 5.30
CA ASP A 107 16.76 -3.21 6.56
C ASP A 107 15.88 -4.17 7.37
N GLY A 108 14.66 -4.48 6.87
CA GLY A 108 13.66 -5.30 7.54
C GLY A 108 12.74 -4.55 8.50
N THR A 109 12.94 -3.24 8.69
CA THR A 109 12.04 -2.41 9.51
C THR A 109 10.66 -2.33 8.88
N LEU A 110 9.60 -2.38 9.69
CA LEU A 110 8.23 -2.27 9.23
C LEU A 110 7.98 -0.90 8.58
N PHE A 111 7.67 -0.88 7.29
CA PHE A 111 7.28 0.33 6.57
C PHE A 111 5.79 0.63 6.73
N LYS A 112 4.95 -0.33 6.36
CA LYS A 112 3.49 -0.11 6.32
C LYS A 112 2.75 -1.43 6.47
N GLU A 113 1.61 -1.40 7.16
CA GLU A 113 0.72 -2.55 7.21
C GLU A 113 -0.75 -2.16 7.29
N GLY A 114 -1.61 -3.11 6.95
CA GLY A 114 -3.07 -3.00 7.03
C GLY A 114 -3.74 -4.15 6.32
N LYS A 115 -5.05 -4.10 6.26
CA LYS A 115 -5.85 -5.16 5.64
C LYS A 115 -6.48 -4.70 4.35
N TYR A 116 -6.61 -5.64 3.42
CA TYR A 116 -7.47 -5.53 2.25
C TYR A 116 -8.68 -6.46 2.38
N LEU A 117 -9.79 -6.04 1.81
CA LEU A 117 -10.98 -6.84 1.57
C LEU A 117 -11.44 -6.58 0.14
N ASN A 118 -11.34 -7.61 -0.72
CA ASN A 118 -11.71 -7.52 -2.14
C ASN A 118 -11.10 -6.26 -2.82
N ASP A 119 -9.77 -6.17 -2.81
CA ASP A 119 -8.97 -5.07 -3.39
C ASP A 119 -9.14 -3.69 -2.75
N GLN A 120 -9.96 -3.55 -1.73
CA GLN A 120 -10.16 -2.31 -1.01
C GLN A 120 -9.46 -2.34 0.35
N LYS A 121 -8.79 -1.24 0.73
CA LYS A 121 -8.24 -1.10 2.08
C LYS A 121 -9.39 -1.10 3.10
N GLU A 122 -9.20 -1.83 4.22
CA GLU A 122 -10.19 -1.95 5.28
C GLU A 122 -9.52 -1.94 6.65
N GLY A 123 -10.16 -1.32 7.65
CA GLY A 123 -9.66 -1.25 9.02
C GLY A 123 -8.46 -0.33 9.19
N LEU A 124 -7.72 -0.56 10.27
CA LEU A 124 -6.56 0.24 10.65
C LEU A 124 -5.41 0.03 9.67
N TRP A 125 -4.81 1.14 9.25
CA TRP A 125 -3.56 1.19 8.51
C TRP A 125 -2.53 2.01 9.26
N ILE A 126 -1.30 1.53 9.30
CA ILE A 126 -0.16 2.23 9.87
C ILE A 126 0.94 2.36 8.82
N THR A 127 1.74 3.41 8.95
CA THR A 127 2.95 3.64 8.14
C THR A 127 4.01 4.21 9.06
N ASN A 128 5.23 3.72 8.97
CA ASN A 128 6.37 4.15 9.77
C ASN A 128 7.40 4.87 8.92
N TYR A 129 8.23 5.67 9.57
CA TYR A 129 9.52 6.12 9.06
C TYR A 129 10.50 4.93 9.00
N GLU A 130 11.61 5.08 8.27
CA GLU A 130 12.68 4.08 8.23
C GLU A 130 13.33 3.86 9.61
N SER A 131 13.30 4.89 10.46
CA SER A 131 13.67 4.80 11.88
C SER A 131 12.74 3.91 12.73
N GLY A 132 11.65 3.38 12.16
CA GLY A 132 10.64 2.59 12.86
C GLY A 132 9.60 3.43 13.63
N VAL A 133 9.80 4.74 13.75
CA VAL A 133 8.83 5.64 14.38
C VAL A 133 7.58 5.76 13.53
N LEU A 134 6.41 5.80 14.16
CA LEU A 134 5.12 5.94 13.47
C LEU A 134 5.08 7.26 12.68
N LEU A 135 4.83 7.16 11.38
CA LEU A 135 4.62 8.30 10.47
C LEU A 135 3.14 8.68 10.37
N MET A 136 2.28 7.68 10.20
CA MET A 136 0.86 7.93 9.94
C MET A 136 0.00 6.73 10.35
N THR A 137 -1.18 7.02 10.88
CA THR A 137 -2.19 5.99 11.15
C THR A 137 -3.60 6.52 10.94
N GLY A 138 -4.49 5.64 10.52
CA GLY A 138 -5.90 5.94 10.33
C GLY A 138 -6.69 4.72 9.85
N VAL A 139 -7.99 4.89 9.75
CA VAL A 139 -8.89 3.80 9.37
C VAL A 139 -9.41 4.00 7.96
N TYR A 140 -9.41 2.92 7.19
CA TYR A 140 -10.11 2.84 5.91
C TYR A 140 -11.41 2.04 6.05
N SER A 141 -12.41 2.42 5.29
CA SER A 141 -13.58 1.57 5.02
C SER A 141 -13.90 1.63 3.54
N LYS A 142 -14.01 0.46 2.91
CA LYS A 142 -14.24 0.31 1.46
C LYS A 142 -13.26 1.17 0.63
N GLY A 143 -12.00 1.15 1.00
CA GLY A 143 -10.91 1.87 0.33
C GLY A 143 -10.84 3.37 0.57
N LYS A 144 -11.71 3.94 1.43
CA LYS A 144 -11.79 5.38 1.71
C LYS A 144 -11.44 5.69 3.15
N GLU A 145 -10.71 6.77 3.39
CA GLU A 145 -10.36 7.26 4.72
C GLU A 145 -11.62 7.57 5.53
N GLN A 146 -11.63 7.14 6.81
CA GLN A 146 -12.70 7.36 7.77
C GLN A 146 -12.17 7.81 9.12
N GLY A 147 -12.94 8.68 9.80
CA GLY A 147 -12.64 9.11 11.17
C GLY A 147 -11.35 9.89 11.28
N ILE A 148 -10.67 9.72 12.39
CA ILE A 148 -9.47 10.49 12.72
C ILE A 148 -8.25 9.85 12.10
N TRP A 149 -7.47 10.66 11.40
CA TRP A 149 -6.15 10.34 10.87
C TRP A 149 -5.09 11.15 11.59
N LEU A 150 -4.02 10.50 12.01
CA LEU A 150 -2.90 11.09 12.70
C LEU A 150 -1.64 10.96 11.84
N ASN A 151 -0.90 12.04 11.71
CA ASN A 151 0.46 12.04 11.21
C ASN A 151 1.39 12.48 12.33
N TYR A 152 2.61 11.98 12.31
CA TYR A 152 3.61 12.20 13.35
C TYR A 152 4.88 12.79 12.75
N TRP A 153 5.60 13.54 13.56
CA TRP A 153 6.97 13.90 13.33
C TRP A 153 7.88 12.71 13.66
N GLU A 154 9.09 12.68 13.12
CA GLU A 154 10.04 11.60 13.39
C GLU A 154 10.47 11.50 14.87
N ASN A 155 10.32 12.58 15.64
CA ASN A 155 10.47 12.55 17.10
C ASN A 155 9.29 11.91 17.85
N GLY A 156 8.30 11.33 17.14
CA GLY A 156 7.13 10.65 17.69
C GLY A 156 5.99 11.57 18.12
N ASN A 157 6.14 12.89 18.05
CA ASN A 157 5.08 13.82 18.38
C ASN A 157 4.09 13.98 17.22
N ILE A 158 2.80 14.23 17.54
CA ILE A 158 1.77 14.44 16.51
C ILE A 158 2.14 15.67 15.68
N LYS A 159 2.16 15.51 14.36
CA LYS A 159 2.31 16.56 13.35
C LYS A 159 0.98 17.18 12.97
N ASN A 160 0.00 16.33 12.70
CA ASN A 160 -1.37 16.81 12.48
C ASN A 160 -2.41 15.73 12.81
N LYS A 161 -3.61 16.20 13.09
CA LYS A 161 -4.83 15.42 13.27
C LYS A 161 -5.88 15.94 12.30
N ALA A 162 -6.47 15.02 11.54
CA ALA A 162 -7.47 15.35 10.53
C ALA A 162 -8.66 14.39 10.62
N GLU A 163 -9.86 14.90 10.40
CA GLU A 163 -11.06 14.06 10.31
C GLU A 163 -11.48 13.87 8.87
N PHE A 164 -11.71 12.60 8.51
CA PHE A 164 -12.16 12.19 7.18
C PHE A 164 -13.54 11.54 7.23
N LYS A 165 -14.31 11.76 6.18
CA LYS A 165 -15.56 11.05 5.91
C LYS A 165 -15.59 10.66 4.45
N ASN A 166 -15.64 9.36 4.19
CA ASN A 166 -15.65 8.78 2.83
C ASN A 166 -14.51 9.27 1.93
N GLY A 167 -13.29 9.37 2.46
CA GLY A 167 -12.09 9.78 1.73
C GLY A 167 -11.91 11.29 1.59
N VAL A 168 -12.79 12.08 2.20
CA VAL A 168 -12.75 13.54 2.10
C VAL A 168 -12.57 14.15 3.47
N LEU A 169 -11.73 15.19 3.60
CA LEU A 169 -11.58 15.97 4.82
C LEU A 169 -12.95 16.55 5.25
N ASN A 170 -13.42 16.17 6.43
CA ASN A 170 -14.71 16.60 6.93
C ASN A 170 -14.76 16.53 8.45
N GLY A 171 -14.49 17.65 9.10
CA GLY A 171 -14.37 17.76 10.55
C GLY A 171 -13.17 18.58 10.96
N ALA A 172 -12.66 18.32 12.15
CA ALA A 172 -11.57 19.08 12.75
C ALA A 172 -10.23 18.83 12.05
N TRP A 173 -9.44 19.90 11.97
CA TRP A 173 -8.05 19.89 11.57
C TRP A 173 -7.21 20.61 12.61
N VAL A 174 -6.12 19.97 13.05
CA VAL A 174 -5.13 20.60 13.93
C VAL A 174 -3.74 20.21 13.46
N SER A 175 -2.83 21.17 13.38
CA SER A 175 -1.41 20.88 13.16
C SER A 175 -0.54 21.40 14.30
N TYR A 176 0.56 20.73 14.53
CA TYR A 176 1.48 20.96 15.65
C TYR A 176 2.92 21.10 15.16
N SER A 177 3.70 21.89 15.88
CA SER A 177 5.15 21.90 15.73
C SER A 177 5.77 20.59 16.28
N PRO A 178 7.07 20.30 15.98
CA PRO A 178 7.78 19.19 16.59
C PRO A 178 7.80 19.25 18.13
N ASN A 179 7.63 20.44 18.73
CA ASN A 179 7.58 20.68 20.16
C ASN A 179 6.13 20.68 20.73
N LYS A 180 5.16 20.13 19.99
CA LYS A 180 3.74 20.00 20.37
C LYS A 180 2.95 21.33 20.46
N ASN A 181 3.54 22.48 20.09
CA ASN A 181 2.78 23.72 20.04
C ASN A 181 1.80 23.68 18.87
N ILE A 182 0.59 24.20 19.09
CA ILE A 182 -0.39 24.30 18.02
C ILE A 182 0.07 25.36 17.02
N LEU A 183 0.07 25.02 15.74
CA LEU A 183 0.40 25.95 14.64
C LEU A 183 -0.84 26.39 13.88
N LEU A 184 -1.80 25.48 13.69
CA LEU A 184 -2.99 25.77 12.89
C LEU A 184 -4.16 24.94 13.40
N THR A 185 -5.33 25.57 13.54
CA THR A 185 -6.59 24.88 13.83
C THR A 185 -7.70 25.37 12.91
N GLY A 186 -8.63 24.48 12.59
CA GLY A 186 -9.82 24.84 11.82
C GLY A 186 -10.70 23.63 11.56
N LYS A 187 -11.64 23.80 10.66
CA LYS A 187 -12.54 22.72 10.24
C LYS A 187 -12.63 22.65 8.72
N TYR A 188 -12.74 21.44 8.22
CA TYR A 188 -13.13 21.18 6.85
C TYR A 188 -14.58 20.74 6.76
N LYS A 189 -15.23 21.10 5.67
CA LYS A 189 -16.54 20.58 5.26
C LYS A 189 -16.46 20.19 3.80
N ASN A 190 -16.62 18.88 3.52
CA ASN A 190 -16.52 18.33 2.17
C ASN A 190 -15.22 18.74 1.43
N GLY A 191 -14.09 18.68 2.11
CA GLY A 191 -12.76 18.99 1.56
C GLY A 191 -12.38 20.47 1.53
N LEU A 192 -13.31 21.36 1.91
CA LEU A 192 -13.11 22.81 1.86
C LEU A 192 -12.98 23.39 3.28
N LYS A 193 -12.09 24.39 3.46
CA LYS A 193 -12.02 25.15 4.73
C LYS A 193 -13.36 25.77 5.05
N SER A 194 -13.78 25.72 6.32
CA SER A 194 -15.08 26.24 6.78
C SER A 194 -14.98 26.80 8.20
N GLY A 195 -15.66 27.92 8.45
CA GLY A 195 -15.65 28.58 9.73
C GLY A 195 -14.30 29.20 10.10
N GLU A 196 -14.02 29.27 11.37
CA GLU A 196 -12.81 29.90 11.89
C GLU A 196 -11.57 29.03 11.69
N TRP A 197 -10.49 29.65 11.19
CA TRP A 197 -9.15 29.12 11.12
C TRP A 197 -8.20 30.02 11.87
N LYS A 198 -7.39 29.43 12.75
CA LYS A 198 -6.49 30.11 13.65
C LYS A 198 -5.06 29.66 13.40
N THR A 199 -4.18 30.58 13.11
CA THR A 199 -2.73 30.36 12.97
C THR A 199 -2.00 30.92 14.19
N PHE A 200 -1.07 30.15 14.73
CA PHE A 200 -0.32 30.50 15.93
C PHE A 200 1.19 30.48 15.66
N ASN A 201 1.94 31.22 16.44
CA ASN A 201 3.41 31.09 16.46
C ASN A 201 3.85 29.98 17.43
N ASP A 202 5.18 29.74 17.49
CA ASP A 202 5.77 28.72 18.36
C ASP A 202 5.56 28.94 19.86
N LYS A 203 5.10 30.12 20.27
CA LYS A 203 4.75 30.45 21.67
C LYS A 203 3.25 30.39 21.92
N ASN A 204 2.48 29.75 21.02
CA ASN A 204 1.01 29.68 21.06
C ASN A 204 0.30 31.05 21.03
N LYS A 205 0.97 32.13 20.54
CA LYS A 205 0.31 33.40 20.33
C LYS A 205 -0.45 33.34 19.00
N LEU A 206 -1.70 33.80 18.99
CA LEU A 206 -2.50 33.93 17.78
C LEU A 206 -1.86 34.97 16.85
N LEU A 207 -1.60 34.58 15.60
CA LEU A 207 -1.06 35.45 14.55
C LEU A 207 -2.11 35.86 13.55
N LEU A 208 -3.05 34.94 13.24
CA LEU A 208 -4.01 35.16 12.17
C LEU A 208 -5.31 34.43 12.50
N LEU A 209 -6.43 35.13 12.37
CA LEU A 209 -7.78 34.59 12.40
C LEU A 209 -8.43 34.82 11.04
N GLU A 210 -8.83 33.75 10.37
CA GLU A 210 -9.57 33.79 9.11
C GLU A 210 -10.93 33.13 9.28
N ASN A 211 -11.94 33.68 8.63
CA ASN A 211 -13.26 33.07 8.56
C ASN A 211 -13.58 32.69 7.13
N PHE A 212 -13.92 31.43 6.92
CA PHE A 212 -14.23 30.85 5.63
C PHE A 212 -15.71 30.51 5.53
N LYS A 213 -16.35 30.93 4.44
CA LYS A 213 -17.71 30.53 4.08
C LYS A 213 -17.65 29.79 2.74
N VAL A 214 -18.23 28.60 2.73
CA VAL A 214 -18.44 27.86 1.49
C VAL A 214 -19.74 28.34 0.87
N ILE A 215 -19.68 28.86 -0.34
CA ILE A 215 -20.83 29.22 -1.15
C ILE A 215 -20.94 28.30 -2.35
N LYS A 216 -22.16 28.08 -2.83
CA LYS A 216 -22.38 27.44 -4.14
C LYS A 216 -22.35 28.52 -5.21
N SER A 217 -21.51 28.34 -6.23
CA SER A 217 -21.57 29.15 -7.45
C SER A 217 -22.75 28.70 -8.31
N GLU A 218 -23.16 29.54 -9.25
CA GLU A 218 -24.22 29.23 -10.23
C GLU A 218 -23.90 28.00 -11.06
N ASP A 219 -22.60 27.72 -11.29
CA ASP A 219 -22.09 26.54 -12.00
C ASP A 219 -22.04 25.26 -11.15
N SER A 220 -22.73 25.21 -10.02
CA SER A 220 -22.78 24.07 -9.08
C SER A 220 -21.43 23.67 -8.47
N LYS A 221 -20.38 24.47 -8.60
CA LYS A 221 -19.09 24.30 -7.92
C LYS A 221 -19.15 24.99 -6.56
N ASN A 222 -18.53 24.35 -5.56
CA ASN A 222 -18.34 24.99 -4.26
C ASN A 222 -17.13 25.90 -4.31
N GLU A 223 -17.29 27.16 -3.97
CA GLU A 223 -16.21 28.13 -3.85
C GLU A 223 -15.98 28.49 -2.38
N ILE A 224 -14.72 28.76 -2.04
CA ILE A 224 -14.33 29.23 -0.71
C ILE A 224 -14.12 30.74 -0.78
N ILE A 225 -14.76 31.47 0.10
CA ILE A 225 -14.47 32.89 0.30
C ILE A 225 -13.97 33.11 1.73
N VAL A 226 -12.99 34.00 1.86
CA VAL A 226 -12.57 34.53 3.16
C VAL A 226 -13.51 35.71 3.47
N ILE A 227 -14.34 35.55 4.49
CA ILE A 227 -15.33 36.58 4.91
C ILE A 227 -14.79 37.48 6.02
N GLY A 228 -13.64 37.17 6.59
CA GLY A 228 -12.97 38.02 7.59
C GLY A 228 -11.53 37.54 7.81
N ARG A 229 -10.62 38.49 7.96
CA ARG A 229 -9.20 38.25 8.27
C ARG A 229 -8.77 39.30 9.29
N ASN A 230 -8.31 38.86 10.46
CA ASN A 230 -7.72 39.71 11.49
C ASN A 230 -6.28 39.21 11.74
N GLN A 231 -5.34 40.16 11.77
CA GLN A 231 -3.93 39.92 12.16
C GLN A 231 -3.73 40.63 13.52
N GLU A 232 -3.05 39.97 14.45
CA GLU A 232 -2.61 40.52 15.72
C GLU A 232 -1.06 40.67 15.77
#